data_704965b3d214559152e2a9be25b39778
#
_entry.id   704965b3d214559152e2a9be25b39778
#
_cell.length_a   1.000
_cell.length_b   1.000
_cell.length_c   1.000
_cell.angle_alpha   90.00
_cell.angle_beta   90.00
_cell.angle_gamma   90.00
#
_symmetry.space_group_name_H-M   'P 1'
#
loop_
_entity.id
_entity.type
_entity.pdbx_description
1 polymer ?
#
loop_
_entity_poly.entity_id
_entity_poly.type
_entity_poly.pdbx_seq_one_letter_code
_entity_poly.pdbx_strand_id
1 'polypeptide(L)'
;MAIEYLGLSSINGPLVVLEGVKGAAYDEIVEMDVNGKDKKLGRIVEINDDKAVIQVFEGTEGMALRNTHTKLTGHPMEIGVSADMLGRTFNGLGQPIDDLGPINADKILDVNGKPLNPVTREYPRNYIRTGISAIDGLMTLIRGQKLPIFSGNGLPHDELAAQLVRQSSLGDDANSDEKFAIVFAAMGVKHDVADFFKRTFEESGVSDHVATFINLANDPVVERLITPKVALTLAEYLAFEKGMHILVILTDMTSFAEAMREVSSSKGEIPSRKGFPDRKSTRLNSSHRSL
;
A
#
# COMPACT_ATOMS: atom_id res chain seq x y z
N MET A 1 14.38 19.81 -17.30
CA MET A 1 13.76 21.08 -16.90
C MET A 1 12.35 20.70 -16.48
N ALA A 2 11.99 20.81 -15.20
CA ALA A 2 10.64 20.46 -14.74
C ALA A 2 9.67 21.51 -15.32
N ILE A 3 8.62 21.05 -15.98
CA ILE A 3 7.57 21.93 -16.51
C ILE A 3 6.57 22.16 -15.38
N GLU A 4 6.31 23.42 -15.08
CA GLU A 4 5.35 23.84 -14.07
C GLU A 4 4.12 24.45 -14.73
N TYR A 5 2.95 24.04 -14.29
CA TYR A 5 1.66 24.52 -14.79
C TYR A 5 0.93 25.28 -13.71
N LEU A 6 0.37 26.42 -14.06
CA LEU A 6 -0.42 27.25 -13.15
C LEU A 6 -1.91 27.10 -13.42
N GLY A 7 -2.64 26.76 -12.37
CA GLY A 7 -4.08 26.61 -12.40
C GLY A 7 -4.53 25.23 -12.81
N LEU A 8 -5.78 24.93 -12.48
CA LEU A 8 -6.50 23.70 -12.79
C LEU A 8 -7.74 24.02 -13.62
N SER A 9 -8.14 23.14 -14.51
CA SER A 9 -9.37 23.31 -15.30
C SER A 9 -10.61 22.95 -14.50
N SER A 10 -10.56 21.85 -13.73
CA SER A 10 -11.66 21.42 -12.88
C SER A 10 -11.19 20.57 -11.72
N ILE A 11 -12.03 20.50 -10.67
CA ILE A 11 -11.84 19.64 -9.50
C ILE A 11 -13.14 18.81 -9.35
N ASN A 12 -13.01 17.49 -9.30
CA ASN A 12 -14.15 16.57 -9.15
C ASN A 12 -13.80 15.44 -8.18
N GLY A 13 -14.22 15.56 -6.92
CA GLY A 13 -13.84 14.62 -5.86
C GLY A 13 -12.31 14.54 -5.74
N PRO A 14 -11.71 13.34 -5.76
CA PRO A 14 -10.26 13.19 -5.64
C PRO A 14 -9.51 13.45 -6.96
N LEU A 15 -10.21 13.87 -8.02
CA LEU A 15 -9.65 14.10 -9.35
C LEU A 15 -9.55 15.58 -9.66
N VAL A 16 -8.44 15.97 -10.26
CA VAL A 16 -8.26 17.30 -10.84
C VAL A 16 -7.85 17.20 -12.30
N VAL A 17 -8.28 18.17 -13.11
CA VAL A 17 -7.94 18.21 -14.53
C VAL A 17 -7.01 19.39 -14.80
N LEU A 18 -5.91 19.10 -15.45
CA LEU A 18 -4.93 20.05 -15.93
C LEU A 18 -5.00 20.11 -17.45
N GLU A 19 -5.06 21.32 -18.03
CA GLU A 19 -5.08 21.55 -19.48
C GLU A 19 -3.77 22.14 -19.98
N GLY A 20 -3.51 21.97 -21.30
CA GLY A 20 -2.30 22.47 -21.95
C GLY A 20 -1.05 21.66 -21.59
N VAL A 21 -1.21 20.42 -21.16
CA VAL A 21 -0.11 19.58 -20.70
C VAL A 21 0.67 19.02 -21.87
N LYS A 22 1.99 19.14 -21.80
CA LYS A 22 2.91 18.57 -22.80
C LYS A 22 3.89 17.61 -22.16
N GLY A 23 4.00 16.41 -22.73
CA GLY A 23 5.00 15.43 -22.29
C GLY A 23 4.67 14.69 -20.99
N ALA A 24 3.41 14.71 -20.55
CA ALA A 24 2.96 13.93 -19.42
C ALA A 24 2.94 12.44 -19.73
N ALA A 25 3.31 11.61 -18.77
CA ALA A 25 3.24 10.16 -18.87
C ALA A 25 2.12 9.59 -17.98
N TYR A 26 1.55 8.46 -18.43
CA TYR A 26 0.60 7.72 -17.61
C TYR A 26 1.29 7.18 -16.34
N ASP A 27 0.61 7.27 -15.21
CA ASP A 27 1.11 6.85 -13.88
C ASP A 27 2.23 7.74 -13.30
N GLU A 28 2.55 8.85 -13.97
CA GLU A 28 3.53 9.83 -13.51
C GLU A 28 3.03 10.56 -12.26
N ILE A 29 3.94 10.77 -11.31
CA ILE A 29 3.66 11.59 -10.12
C ILE A 29 3.76 13.07 -10.44
N VAL A 30 2.86 13.82 -9.85
CA VAL A 30 2.86 15.27 -9.90
C VAL A 30 2.90 15.84 -8.48
N GLU A 31 3.69 16.89 -8.31
CA GLU A 31 3.69 17.70 -7.10
C GLU A 31 2.77 18.91 -7.32
N MET A 32 1.83 19.10 -6.42
CA MET A 32 0.91 20.25 -6.46
C MET A 32 1.14 21.12 -5.24
N ASP A 33 1.53 22.37 -5.49
CA ASP A 33 1.65 23.38 -4.44
C ASP A 33 0.33 24.15 -4.35
N VAL A 34 -0.28 24.10 -3.18
CA VAL A 34 -1.55 24.75 -2.88
C VAL A 34 -1.27 26.01 -2.06
N ASN A 35 -1.37 27.16 -2.71
CA ASN A 35 -1.18 28.48 -2.07
C ASN A 35 0.20 28.70 -1.42
N GLY A 36 1.26 28.02 -1.87
CA GLY A 36 2.63 28.18 -1.35
C GLY A 36 2.84 27.64 0.07
N LYS A 37 1.91 26.86 0.61
CA LYS A 37 1.97 26.32 1.98
C LYS A 37 1.87 24.81 2.04
N ASP A 38 0.95 24.23 1.27
CA ASP A 38 0.67 22.79 1.32
C ASP A 38 1.08 22.14 0.01
N LYS A 39 1.95 21.17 0.09
CA LYS A 39 2.33 20.32 -1.05
C LYS A 39 1.49 19.07 -1.00
N LYS A 40 0.84 18.76 -2.13
CA LYS A 40 0.07 17.53 -2.32
C LYS A 40 0.66 16.75 -3.47
N LEU A 41 0.61 15.43 -3.33
CA LEU A 41 1.03 14.52 -4.40
C LEU A 41 -0.19 14.00 -5.16
N GLY A 42 -0.01 13.81 -6.44
CA GLY A 42 -1.01 13.20 -7.29
C GLY A 42 -0.38 12.30 -8.34
N ARG A 43 -1.20 11.54 -9.01
CA ARG A 43 -0.82 10.64 -10.08
C ARG A 43 -1.66 10.88 -11.32
N ILE A 44 -1.03 10.92 -12.49
CA ILE A 44 -1.74 11.00 -13.76
C ILE A 44 -2.41 9.66 -14.05
N VAL A 45 -3.73 9.68 -14.17
CA VAL A 45 -4.55 8.48 -14.39
C VAL A 45 -5.17 8.41 -15.77
N GLU A 46 -5.21 9.53 -16.47
CA GLU A 46 -5.73 9.63 -17.83
C GLU A 46 -5.08 10.80 -18.55
N ILE A 47 -4.82 10.63 -19.85
CA ILE A 47 -4.29 11.67 -20.71
C ILE A 47 -5.15 11.67 -21.98
N ASN A 48 -5.76 12.81 -22.27
CA ASN A 48 -6.59 13.04 -23.44
C ASN A 48 -6.10 14.30 -24.15
N ASP A 49 -5.43 14.15 -25.28
CA ASP A 49 -4.80 15.22 -26.06
C ASP A 49 -3.88 16.09 -25.20
N ASP A 50 -4.30 17.29 -24.84
CA ASP A 50 -3.56 18.24 -24.01
C ASP A 50 -4.08 18.32 -22.55
N LYS A 51 -4.98 17.38 -22.16
CA LYS A 51 -5.56 17.32 -20.81
C LYS A 51 -5.04 16.13 -20.05
N ALA A 52 -4.61 16.33 -18.83
CA ALA A 52 -4.24 15.29 -17.89
C ALA A 52 -5.22 15.27 -16.71
N VAL A 53 -5.76 14.09 -16.42
CA VAL A 53 -6.55 13.85 -15.20
C VAL A 53 -5.61 13.32 -14.13
N ILE A 54 -5.54 14.04 -13.03
CA ILE A 54 -4.65 13.75 -11.91
C ILE A 54 -5.50 13.30 -10.73
N GLN A 55 -5.13 12.18 -10.14
CA GLN A 55 -5.71 11.67 -8.91
C GLN A 55 -4.85 12.11 -7.73
N VAL A 56 -5.40 12.95 -6.85
CA VAL A 56 -4.70 13.52 -5.69
C VAL A 56 -4.73 12.53 -4.53
N PHE A 57 -3.60 12.29 -3.89
CA PHE A 57 -3.48 11.30 -2.82
C PHE A 57 -4.05 11.81 -1.50
N GLU A 58 -3.70 13.01 -1.11
CA GLU A 58 -4.12 13.63 0.16
C GLU A 58 -5.48 14.36 0.03
N GLY A 59 -6.23 14.11 -1.04
CA GLY A 59 -7.51 14.74 -1.30
C GLY A 59 -7.39 16.18 -1.82
N THR A 60 -8.50 16.70 -2.35
CA THR A 60 -8.57 18.00 -3.05
C THR A 60 -9.01 19.15 -2.15
N GLU A 61 -9.15 18.92 -0.85
CA GLU A 61 -9.55 19.97 0.09
C GLU A 61 -8.54 21.11 0.11
N GLY A 62 -9.04 22.34 0.11
CA GLY A 62 -8.23 23.56 0.10
C GLY A 62 -7.61 23.91 -1.25
N MET A 63 -7.77 23.09 -2.30
CA MET A 63 -7.25 23.39 -3.63
C MET A 63 -8.11 24.43 -4.34
N ALA A 64 -7.45 25.38 -5.04
CA ALA A 64 -8.12 26.41 -5.82
C ALA A 64 -7.76 26.27 -7.30
N LEU A 65 -8.73 26.51 -8.19
CA LEU A 65 -8.53 26.39 -9.64
C LEU A 65 -7.42 27.33 -10.17
N ARG A 66 -7.24 28.50 -9.57
CA ARG A 66 -6.31 29.52 -10.11
C ARG A 66 -4.94 29.54 -9.48
N ASN A 67 -4.78 29.05 -8.25
CA ASN A 67 -3.57 29.25 -7.44
C ASN A 67 -2.85 27.92 -7.12
N THR A 68 -3.20 26.85 -7.80
CA THR A 68 -2.49 25.58 -7.65
C THR A 68 -1.40 25.49 -8.71
N HIS A 69 -0.17 25.29 -8.27
CA HIS A 69 0.98 25.04 -9.14
C HIS A 69 1.21 23.56 -9.24
N THR A 70 1.25 23.03 -10.45
CA THR A 70 1.45 21.60 -10.70
C THR A 70 2.76 21.37 -11.43
N LYS A 71 3.61 20.53 -10.86
CA LYS A 71 4.91 20.16 -11.41
C LYS A 71 4.93 18.66 -11.74
N LEU A 72 5.27 18.33 -12.97
CA LEU A 72 5.51 16.96 -13.41
C LEU A 72 6.88 16.48 -12.92
N THR A 73 6.94 15.27 -12.35
CA THR A 73 8.18 14.72 -11.81
C THR A 73 8.97 13.88 -12.80
N GLY A 74 8.31 13.35 -13.83
CA GLY A 74 8.92 12.49 -14.84
C GLY A 74 9.08 11.02 -14.43
N HIS A 75 8.57 10.62 -13.27
CA HIS A 75 8.68 9.23 -12.77
C HIS A 75 7.38 8.79 -12.07
N PRO A 76 7.10 7.48 -12.01
CA PRO A 76 5.97 6.94 -11.24
C PRO A 76 6.19 7.10 -9.73
N MET A 77 5.24 6.67 -8.92
CA MET A 77 5.39 6.70 -7.47
C MET A 77 6.49 5.75 -7.02
N GLU A 78 7.45 6.31 -6.31
CA GLU A 78 8.59 5.60 -5.75
C GLU A 78 8.61 5.74 -4.23
N ILE A 79 9.17 4.73 -3.56
CA ILE A 79 9.42 4.75 -2.12
C ILE A 79 10.87 4.38 -1.83
N GLY A 80 11.47 5.08 -0.89
CA GLY A 80 12.74 4.68 -0.31
C GLY A 80 12.57 3.49 0.63
N VAL A 81 13.33 2.42 0.41
CA VAL A 81 13.28 1.20 1.21
C VAL A 81 14.62 0.89 1.86
N SER A 82 14.57 0.38 3.07
CA SER A 82 15.72 -0.09 3.84
C SER A 82 15.30 -1.20 4.80
N ALA A 83 16.25 -2.01 5.26
CA ALA A 83 16.00 -2.94 6.36
C ALA A 83 15.67 -2.22 7.68
N ASP A 84 16.10 -0.96 7.84
CA ASP A 84 15.81 -0.12 9.00
C ASP A 84 14.32 0.30 9.11
N MET A 85 13.51 -0.07 8.12
CA MET A 85 12.05 0.08 8.20
C MET A 85 11.39 -0.99 9.10
N LEU A 86 12.09 -2.06 9.42
CA LEU A 86 11.64 -3.01 10.45
C LEU A 86 11.65 -2.33 11.83
N GLY A 87 10.64 -2.59 12.61
CA GLY A 87 10.45 -1.92 13.91
C GLY A 87 9.76 -0.56 13.82
N ARG A 88 9.47 -0.05 12.63
CA ARG A 88 8.95 1.30 12.40
C ARG A 88 7.47 1.29 11.98
N THR A 89 6.82 2.43 12.23
CA THR A 89 5.42 2.65 11.83
C THR A 89 5.31 3.79 10.82
N PHE A 90 4.56 3.54 9.75
CA PHE A 90 4.41 4.43 8.60
C PHE A 90 2.92 4.72 8.34
N ASN A 91 2.66 5.86 7.70
CA ASN A 91 1.34 6.13 7.08
C ASN A 91 1.16 5.32 5.78
N GLY A 92 0.01 5.46 5.13
CA GLY A 92 -0.29 4.75 3.89
C GLY A 92 0.59 5.11 2.69
N LEU A 93 1.31 6.22 2.73
CA LEU A 93 2.27 6.64 1.70
C LEU A 93 3.71 6.21 2.02
N GLY A 94 3.94 5.53 3.15
CA GLY A 94 5.27 5.09 3.58
C GLY A 94 6.10 6.15 4.30
N GLN A 95 5.48 7.22 4.77
CA GLN A 95 6.15 8.22 5.59
C GLN A 95 6.11 7.79 7.06
N PRO A 96 7.23 7.91 7.82
CA PRO A 96 7.27 7.54 9.23
C PRO A 96 6.30 8.40 10.07
N ILE A 97 5.59 7.77 11.00
CA ILE A 97 4.65 8.42 11.94
C ILE A 97 4.96 8.05 13.41
N ASP A 98 6.15 7.57 13.67
CA ASP A 98 6.62 7.10 14.97
C ASP A 98 7.59 8.09 15.66
N ASP A 99 7.70 9.31 15.16
CA ASP A 99 8.58 10.39 15.67
C ASP A 99 10.08 10.05 15.74
N LEU A 100 10.51 8.94 15.11
CA LEU A 100 11.91 8.51 15.06
C LEU A 100 12.70 9.14 13.88
N GLY A 101 12.09 10.03 13.14
CA GLY A 101 12.70 10.71 12.00
C GLY A 101 12.68 9.94 10.68
N PRO A 102 13.23 10.51 9.62
CA PRO A 102 13.19 9.93 8.27
C PRO A 102 14.03 8.64 8.20
N ILE A 103 13.64 7.75 7.26
CA ILE A 103 14.42 6.54 6.94
C ILE A 103 15.57 6.91 5.99
N ASN A 104 16.75 6.37 6.27
CA ASN A 104 17.86 6.40 5.33
C ASN A 104 17.67 5.25 4.32
N ALA A 105 17.18 5.56 3.15
CA ALA A 105 16.85 4.56 2.15
C ALA A 105 18.09 3.93 1.52
N ASP A 106 18.15 2.61 1.48
CA ASP A 106 19.16 1.85 0.74
C ASP A 106 18.90 1.94 -0.77
N LYS A 107 17.63 1.94 -1.15
CA LYS A 107 17.16 2.01 -2.54
C LYS A 107 15.86 2.79 -2.65
N ILE A 108 15.64 3.35 -3.84
CA ILE A 108 14.35 3.93 -4.25
C ILE A 108 13.72 2.97 -5.25
N LEU A 109 12.50 2.52 -4.99
CA LEU A 109 11.78 1.53 -5.78
C LEU A 109 10.40 2.02 -6.19
N ASP A 110 10.00 1.68 -7.41
CA ASP A 110 8.65 1.91 -7.93
C ASP A 110 7.63 1.04 -7.17
N VAL A 111 6.59 1.66 -6.62
CA VAL A 111 5.53 0.96 -5.87
C VAL A 111 4.67 0.02 -6.72
N ASN A 112 4.76 0.09 -8.05
CA ASN A 112 4.09 -0.87 -8.93
C ASN A 112 4.82 -2.21 -9.02
N GLY A 113 6.05 -2.29 -8.51
CA GLY A 113 6.89 -3.48 -8.49
C GLY A 113 7.38 -3.91 -9.86
N LYS A 114 8.24 -4.93 -9.89
CA LYS A 114 8.79 -5.48 -11.14
C LYS A 114 8.09 -6.77 -11.54
N PRO A 115 7.90 -7.05 -12.85
CA PRO A 115 7.38 -8.33 -13.31
C PRO A 115 8.35 -9.47 -12.97
N LEU A 116 7.83 -10.52 -12.32
CA LEU A 116 8.57 -11.75 -12.08
C LEU A 116 8.45 -12.68 -13.28
N ASN A 117 9.59 -13.23 -13.74
CA ASN A 117 9.58 -14.25 -14.76
C ASN A 117 8.92 -15.53 -14.19
N PRO A 118 7.83 -16.04 -14.80
CA PRO A 118 7.17 -17.26 -14.32
C PRO A 118 8.08 -18.49 -14.25
N VAL A 119 9.13 -18.56 -15.08
CA VAL A 119 10.09 -19.67 -15.11
C VAL A 119 10.95 -19.74 -13.84
N THR A 120 11.13 -18.63 -13.13
CA THR A 120 11.91 -18.58 -11.87
C THR A 120 11.11 -19.01 -10.65
N ARG A 121 9.82 -19.36 -10.84
CA ARG A 121 8.97 -19.81 -9.73
C ARG A 121 9.26 -21.26 -9.41
N GLU A 122 9.50 -21.53 -8.15
CA GLU A 122 9.61 -22.88 -7.61
C GLU A 122 8.31 -23.29 -6.92
N TYR A 123 8.04 -24.59 -6.85
CA TYR A 123 6.93 -25.11 -6.06
C TYR A 123 7.23 -24.92 -4.58
N PRO A 124 6.39 -24.19 -3.82
CA PRO A 124 6.62 -24.00 -2.40
C PRO A 124 6.46 -25.32 -1.66
N ARG A 125 7.42 -25.65 -0.80
CA ARG A 125 7.43 -26.87 0.02
C ARG A 125 7.39 -26.57 1.50
N ASN A 126 7.92 -25.43 1.90
CA ASN A 126 8.07 -25.03 3.29
C ASN A 126 6.85 -24.25 3.75
N TYR A 127 6.49 -24.38 5.01
CA TYR A 127 5.33 -23.72 5.59
C TYR A 127 5.74 -22.61 6.56
N ILE A 128 4.79 -21.75 6.87
CA ILE A 128 4.86 -20.76 7.94
C ILE A 128 3.98 -21.26 9.06
N ARG A 129 4.55 -21.40 10.26
CA ARG A 129 3.80 -21.72 11.46
C ARG A 129 3.07 -20.47 11.92
N THR A 130 1.77 -20.48 11.96
CA THR A 130 0.95 -19.35 12.39
C THR A 130 0.62 -19.39 13.88
N GLY A 131 0.78 -20.54 14.53
CA GLY A 131 0.40 -20.78 15.90
C GLY A 131 -1.12 -20.89 16.11
N ILE A 132 -1.90 -20.92 15.03
CA ILE A 132 -3.35 -21.08 15.04
C ILE A 132 -3.68 -22.48 14.52
N SER A 133 -4.17 -23.35 15.40
CA SER A 133 -4.39 -24.77 15.09
C SER A 133 -5.30 -25.01 13.89
N ALA A 134 -6.31 -24.18 13.69
CA ALA A 134 -7.21 -24.27 12.55
C ALA A 134 -6.50 -23.95 11.22
N ILE A 135 -5.54 -23.03 11.21
CA ILE A 135 -4.74 -22.72 10.02
C ILE A 135 -3.67 -23.78 9.83
N ASP A 136 -2.85 -24.01 10.84
CA ASP A 136 -1.70 -24.93 10.75
C ASP A 136 -2.12 -26.37 10.48
N GLY A 137 -3.26 -26.81 11.03
CA GLY A 137 -3.75 -28.19 10.88
C GLY A 137 -4.64 -28.45 9.67
N LEU A 138 -5.41 -27.46 9.21
CA LEU A 138 -6.42 -27.66 8.16
C LEU A 138 -6.10 -26.93 6.84
N MET A 139 -5.47 -25.78 6.91
CA MET A 139 -5.24 -24.88 5.77
C MET A 139 -3.78 -24.68 5.45
N THR A 140 -2.89 -25.02 6.32
CA THR A 140 -1.41 -24.86 6.30
C THR A 140 -0.92 -23.76 5.40
N LEU A 141 -0.43 -22.67 5.96
CA LEU A 141 0.10 -21.55 5.20
C LEU A 141 1.48 -21.90 4.63
N ILE A 142 1.55 -22.11 3.33
CA ILE A 142 2.80 -22.43 2.63
C ILE A 142 3.47 -21.14 2.16
N ARG A 143 4.81 -21.07 2.19
CA ARG A 143 5.58 -19.92 1.72
C ARG A 143 5.20 -19.60 0.26
N GLY A 144 4.88 -18.34 -0.03
CA GLY A 144 4.40 -17.89 -1.35
C GLY A 144 2.91 -18.11 -1.59
N GLN A 145 2.16 -18.68 -0.63
CA GLN A 145 0.71 -18.83 -0.72
C GLN A 145 -0.02 -17.59 -0.22
N LYS A 146 -1.20 -17.37 -0.78
CA LYS A 146 -2.17 -16.39 -0.29
C LYS A 146 -3.26 -17.12 0.47
N LEU A 147 -3.48 -16.73 1.70
CA LEU A 147 -4.55 -17.25 2.54
C LEU A 147 -5.57 -16.15 2.82
N PRO A 148 -6.69 -16.09 2.10
CA PRO A 148 -7.76 -15.15 2.42
C PRO A 148 -8.52 -15.62 3.67
N ILE A 149 -8.71 -14.71 4.63
CA ILE A 149 -9.53 -14.93 5.81
C ILE A 149 -10.80 -14.10 5.66
N PHE A 150 -11.94 -14.76 5.64
CA PHE A 150 -13.25 -14.13 5.59
C PHE A 150 -13.88 -14.14 6.98
N SER A 151 -14.32 -12.98 7.42
CA SER A 151 -15.01 -12.85 8.70
C SER A 151 -16.37 -12.18 8.53
N GLY A 152 -17.32 -12.54 9.39
CA GLY A 152 -18.59 -11.83 9.51
C GLY A 152 -18.43 -10.55 10.33
N ASN A 153 -19.41 -9.66 10.22
CA ASN A 153 -19.43 -8.43 11.01
C ASN A 153 -19.51 -8.76 12.53
N GLY A 154 -18.70 -8.09 13.33
CA GLY A 154 -18.63 -8.28 14.79
C GLY A 154 -17.80 -9.48 15.25
N LEU A 155 -17.12 -10.18 14.35
CA LEU A 155 -16.15 -11.21 14.71
C LEU A 155 -14.76 -10.59 14.97
N PRO A 156 -13.93 -11.22 15.85
CA PRO A 156 -12.66 -10.67 16.30
C PRO A 156 -11.55 -10.87 15.25
N HIS A 157 -11.69 -10.30 14.06
CA HIS A 157 -10.72 -10.44 12.97
C HIS A 157 -9.43 -9.62 13.21
N ASP A 158 -9.53 -8.51 13.91
CA ASP A 158 -8.36 -7.70 14.27
C ASP A 158 -7.48 -8.43 15.30
N GLU A 159 -8.10 -9.07 16.30
CA GLU A 159 -7.40 -9.91 17.28
C GLU A 159 -6.74 -11.12 16.59
N LEU A 160 -7.40 -11.72 15.60
CA LEU A 160 -6.83 -12.80 14.81
C LEU A 160 -5.60 -12.32 14.02
N ALA A 161 -5.69 -11.15 13.38
CA ALA A 161 -4.57 -10.54 12.66
C ALA A 161 -3.40 -10.24 13.60
N ALA A 162 -3.66 -9.65 14.77
CA ALA A 162 -2.66 -9.38 15.78
C ALA A 162 -2.02 -10.67 16.33
N GLN A 163 -2.80 -11.73 16.51
CA GLN A 163 -2.31 -13.03 16.94
C GLN A 163 -1.38 -13.67 15.88
N LEU A 164 -1.72 -13.55 14.60
CA LEU A 164 -0.85 -13.99 13.50
C LEU A 164 0.50 -13.27 13.55
N VAL A 165 0.53 -11.94 13.74
CA VAL A 165 1.77 -11.19 13.88
C VAL A 165 2.61 -11.69 15.05
N ARG A 166 2.01 -11.91 16.21
CA ARG A 166 2.72 -12.33 17.42
C ARG A 166 3.29 -13.75 17.38
N GLN A 167 2.62 -14.66 16.69
CA GLN A 167 2.91 -16.10 16.79
C GLN A 167 3.57 -16.68 15.54
N SER A 168 3.49 -15.96 14.39
CA SER A 168 4.02 -16.51 13.16
C SER A 168 5.55 -16.65 13.20
N SER A 169 6.01 -17.77 12.73
CA SER A 169 7.44 -18.10 12.62
C SER A 169 7.68 -19.02 11.43
N LEU A 170 8.94 -19.22 11.09
CA LEU A 170 9.29 -20.23 10.12
C LEU A 170 9.01 -21.64 10.71
N GLY A 171 8.60 -22.58 9.84
CA GLY A 171 8.42 -23.97 10.24
C GLY A 171 9.70 -24.63 10.70
N ASP A 172 9.55 -25.83 11.27
CA ASP A 172 10.67 -26.60 11.85
C ASP A 172 11.72 -27.01 10.80
N ASP A 173 11.41 -26.89 9.51
CA ASP A 173 12.31 -27.14 8.38
C ASP A 173 13.27 -25.96 8.07
N ALA A 174 13.12 -24.84 8.78
CA ALA A 174 13.93 -23.65 8.54
C ALA A 174 15.35 -23.84 9.09
N ASN A 175 16.36 -23.42 8.31
CA ASN A 175 17.72 -23.38 8.78
C ASN A 175 17.89 -22.25 9.81
N SER A 176 18.82 -22.39 10.75
CA SER A 176 19.11 -21.40 11.80
C SER A 176 19.48 -20.01 11.26
N ASP A 177 19.93 -19.92 10.02
CA ASP A 177 20.37 -18.69 9.37
C ASP A 177 19.26 -17.98 8.57
N GLU A 178 18.08 -18.60 8.43
CA GLU A 178 16.95 -18.02 7.72
C GLU A 178 16.33 -16.89 8.55
N LYS A 179 16.28 -15.69 7.96
CA LYS A 179 15.70 -14.51 8.60
C LYS A 179 14.21 -14.42 8.25
N PHE A 180 13.40 -14.11 9.25
CA PHE A 180 11.94 -13.92 9.10
C PHE A 180 11.54 -12.53 9.58
N ALA A 181 10.65 -11.89 8.84
CA ALA A 181 10.03 -10.64 9.24
C ALA A 181 8.60 -10.55 8.73
N ILE A 182 7.85 -9.58 9.26
CA ILE A 182 6.45 -9.37 8.96
C ILE A 182 6.27 -7.95 8.42
N VAL A 183 5.50 -7.82 7.35
CA VAL A 183 5.01 -6.53 6.88
C VAL A 183 3.51 -6.49 7.11
N PHE A 184 3.10 -5.60 7.98
CA PHE A 184 1.70 -5.44 8.37
C PHE A 184 1.14 -4.15 7.75
N ALA A 185 0.00 -4.24 7.06
CA ALA A 185 -0.67 -3.06 6.50
C ALA A 185 -2.15 -3.05 6.89
N ALA A 186 -2.54 -2.01 7.63
CA ALA A 186 -3.91 -1.73 8.03
C ALA A 186 -4.50 -0.63 7.15
N MET A 187 -5.60 -0.94 6.46
CA MET A 187 -6.24 -0.07 5.46
C MET A 187 -7.62 0.37 5.91
N GLY A 188 -7.83 1.66 6.13
CA GLY A 188 -9.12 2.22 6.52
C GLY A 188 -9.60 1.79 7.89
N VAL A 189 -8.67 1.56 8.81
CA VAL A 189 -8.98 1.16 10.18
C VAL A 189 -9.34 2.37 11.05
N LYS A 190 -10.12 2.15 12.10
CA LYS A 190 -10.41 3.19 13.08
C LYS A 190 -9.19 3.46 13.96
N HIS A 191 -9.17 4.63 14.63
CA HIS A 191 -8.08 5.00 15.53
C HIS A 191 -7.88 3.99 16.66
N ASP A 192 -8.96 3.52 17.28
CA ASP A 192 -8.92 2.54 18.36
C ASP A 192 -8.31 1.20 17.92
N VAL A 193 -8.61 0.77 16.68
CA VAL A 193 -8.02 -0.44 16.09
C VAL A 193 -6.54 -0.23 15.75
N ALA A 194 -6.17 0.92 15.22
CA ALA A 194 -4.76 1.26 14.96
C ALA A 194 -3.93 1.28 16.25
N ASP A 195 -4.46 1.89 17.30
CA ASP A 195 -3.82 1.92 18.63
C ASP A 195 -3.76 0.52 19.27
N PHE A 196 -4.77 -0.31 19.04
CA PHE A 196 -4.76 -1.71 19.46
C PHE A 196 -3.61 -2.48 18.81
N PHE A 197 -3.40 -2.35 17.50
CA PHE A 197 -2.30 -3.01 16.80
C PHE A 197 -0.94 -2.52 17.31
N LYS A 198 -0.72 -1.21 17.37
CA LYS A 198 0.53 -0.62 17.88
C LYS A 198 0.88 -1.15 19.26
N ARG A 199 -0.04 -1.02 20.21
CA ARG A 199 0.14 -1.47 21.59
C ARG A 199 0.39 -2.97 21.67
N THR A 200 -0.36 -3.78 20.92
CA THR A 200 -0.21 -5.24 20.92
C THR A 200 1.16 -5.67 20.41
N PHE A 201 1.70 -5.00 19.38
CA PHE A 201 3.02 -5.32 18.85
C PHE A 201 4.15 -4.90 19.80
N GLU A 202 4.02 -3.73 20.43
CA GLU A 202 4.97 -3.25 21.44
C GLU A 202 5.00 -4.16 22.69
N GLU A 203 3.83 -4.47 23.26
CA GLU A 203 3.71 -5.29 24.47
C GLU A 203 4.19 -6.74 24.24
N SER A 204 4.04 -7.27 23.05
CA SER A 204 4.49 -8.63 22.73
C SER A 204 5.97 -8.73 22.37
N GLY A 205 6.68 -7.60 22.23
CA GLY A 205 8.10 -7.57 21.90
C GLY A 205 8.45 -8.04 20.47
N VAL A 206 7.46 -8.09 19.59
CA VAL A 206 7.68 -8.49 18.17
C VAL A 206 7.95 -7.29 17.25
N SER A 207 7.85 -6.08 17.77
CA SER A 207 7.97 -4.84 16.98
C SER A 207 9.22 -4.82 16.10
N ASP A 208 10.37 -5.25 16.60
CA ASP A 208 11.66 -5.21 15.87
C ASP A 208 11.68 -5.99 14.56
N HIS A 209 10.73 -6.92 14.39
CA HIS A 209 10.61 -7.76 13.20
C HIS A 209 9.40 -7.41 12.34
N VAL A 210 8.68 -6.33 12.69
CA VAL A 210 7.44 -5.92 12.02
C VAL A 210 7.60 -4.52 11.45
N ALA A 211 7.37 -4.36 10.15
CA ALA A 211 7.15 -3.04 9.56
C ALA A 211 5.65 -2.79 9.45
N THR A 212 5.16 -1.70 10.04
CA THR A 212 3.72 -1.42 10.16
C THR A 212 3.33 -0.23 9.31
N PHE A 213 2.36 -0.41 8.41
CA PHE A 213 1.75 0.64 7.60
C PHE A 213 0.30 0.85 8.03
N ILE A 214 -0.07 2.07 8.35
CA ILE A 214 -1.41 2.40 8.86
C ILE A 214 -2.02 3.49 8.00
N ASN A 215 -3.16 3.18 7.41
CA ASN A 215 -4.09 4.14 6.82
C ASN A 215 -5.37 4.12 7.64
N LEU A 216 -5.74 5.27 8.20
CA LEU A 216 -6.91 5.42 9.05
C LEU A 216 -8.18 5.58 8.22
N ALA A 217 -9.33 5.38 8.86
CA ALA A 217 -10.63 5.51 8.19
C ALA A 217 -10.94 6.94 7.71
N ASN A 218 -10.37 7.95 8.37
CA ASN A 218 -10.50 9.36 8.02
C ASN A 218 -9.41 9.86 7.07
N ASP A 219 -8.41 9.02 6.74
CA ASP A 219 -7.41 9.36 5.74
C ASP A 219 -8.00 9.32 4.33
N PRO A 220 -7.40 10.05 3.39
CA PRO A 220 -7.86 10.12 2.01
C PRO A 220 -8.02 8.74 1.35
N VAL A 221 -9.09 8.56 0.60
CA VAL A 221 -9.45 7.28 -0.05
C VAL A 221 -8.36 6.78 -1.00
N VAL A 222 -7.67 7.70 -1.67
CA VAL A 222 -6.62 7.34 -2.64
C VAL A 222 -5.38 6.79 -1.94
N GLU A 223 -5.02 7.33 -0.79
CA GLU A 223 -3.94 6.82 0.04
C GLU A 223 -4.18 5.36 0.42
N ARG A 224 -5.43 4.99 0.76
CA ARG A 224 -5.83 3.62 1.06
C ARG A 224 -5.54 2.64 -0.08
N LEU A 225 -5.65 3.10 -1.34
CA LEU A 225 -5.33 2.28 -2.52
C LEU A 225 -3.83 2.07 -2.72
N ILE A 226 -3.03 2.95 -2.18
CA ILE A 226 -1.56 2.93 -2.32
C ILE A 226 -0.92 2.13 -1.18
N THR A 227 -1.46 2.19 0.01
CA THR A 227 -0.95 1.52 1.22
C THR A 227 -0.49 0.08 0.99
N PRO A 228 -1.29 -0.83 0.40
CA PRO A 228 -0.83 -2.20 0.18
C PRO A 228 0.30 -2.29 -0.85
N LYS A 229 0.38 -1.38 -1.81
CA LYS A 229 1.47 -1.36 -2.78
C LYS A 229 2.80 -0.98 -2.12
N VAL A 230 2.78 0.06 -1.29
CA VAL A 230 3.94 0.52 -0.52
C VAL A 230 4.44 -0.59 0.41
N ALA A 231 3.53 -1.23 1.15
CA ALA A 231 3.85 -2.36 2.02
C ALA A 231 4.48 -3.54 1.24
N LEU A 232 3.91 -3.89 0.08
CA LEU A 232 4.44 -4.95 -0.77
C LEU A 232 5.78 -4.59 -1.39
N THR A 233 6.05 -3.32 -1.72
CA THR A 233 7.35 -2.88 -2.22
C THR A 233 8.46 -3.11 -1.19
N LEU A 234 8.20 -2.80 0.07
CA LEU A 234 9.13 -3.12 1.15
C LEU A 234 9.31 -4.63 1.31
N ALA A 235 8.20 -5.39 1.28
CA ALA A 235 8.25 -6.85 1.40
C ALA A 235 9.06 -7.49 0.25
N GLU A 236 8.87 -7.03 -0.99
CA GLU A 236 9.66 -7.46 -2.16
C GLU A 236 11.16 -7.16 -1.97
N TYR A 237 11.50 -5.97 -1.50
CA TYR A 237 12.89 -5.59 -1.24
C TYR A 237 13.54 -6.48 -0.18
N LEU A 238 12.88 -6.69 0.95
CA LEU A 238 13.39 -7.54 2.03
C LEU A 238 13.53 -9.00 1.58
N ALA A 239 12.57 -9.49 0.79
CA ALA A 239 12.60 -10.87 0.32
C ALA A 239 13.66 -11.11 -0.76
N PHE A 240 13.70 -10.29 -1.82
CA PHE A 240 14.55 -10.56 -2.98
C PHE A 240 15.97 -10.02 -2.85
N GLU A 241 16.17 -8.93 -2.11
CA GLU A 241 17.50 -8.33 -2.00
C GLU A 241 18.18 -8.62 -0.66
N LYS A 242 17.41 -8.76 0.41
CA LYS A 242 17.96 -9.11 1.73
C LYS A 242 17.85 -10.61 2.03
N GLY A 243 17.19 -11.41 1.16
CA GLY A 243 17.06 -12.86 1.31
C GLY A 243 16.25 -13.28 2.53
N MET A 244 15.28 -12.47 2.95
CA MET A 244 14.43 -12.73 4.11
C MET A 244 13.14 -13.45 3.72
N HIS A 245 12.60 -14.25 4.62
CA HIS A 245 11.23 -14.76 4.48
C HIS A 245 10.25 -13.76 5.07
N ILE A 246 9.32 -13.27 4.26
CA ILE A 246 8.41 -12.21 4.65
C ILE A 246 6.97 -12.73 4.67
N LEU A 247 6.29 -12.56 5.80
CA LEU A 247 4.85 -12.69 5.91
C LEU A 247 4.20 -11.32 5.76
N VAL A 248 3.34 -11.17 4.76
CA VAL A 248 2.58 -9.94 4.56
C VAL A 248 1.15 -10.14 5.06
N ILE A 249 0.71 -9.28 5.97
CA ILE A 249 -0.65 -9.29 6.51
C ILE A 249 -1.35 -7.99 6.09
N LEU A 250 -2.43 -8.13 5.33
CA LEU A 250 -3.22 -7.01 4.81
C LEU A 250 -4.62 -7.03 5.44
N THR A 251 -4.94 -6.01 6.25
CA THR A 251 -6.23 -5.76 6.85
C THR A 251 -6.63 -4.29 6.67
N ASP A 252 -7.83 -3.85 6.34
CA ASP A 252 -9.00 -4.59 5.95
C ASP A 252 -9.19 -4.52 4.42
N MET A 253 -9.21 -5.66 3.77
CA MET A 253 -9.39 -5.74 2.32
C MET A 253 -10.79 -5.29 1.86
N THR A 254 -11.78 -5.27 2.76
CA THR A 254 -13.11 -4.71 2.47
C THR A 254 -13.02 -3.20 2.32
N SER A 255 -12.35 -2.52 3.23
CA SER A 255 -12.12 -1.06 3.15
C SER A 255 -11.33 -0.67 1.90
N PHE A 256 -10.32 -1.48 1.52
CA PHE A 256 -9.61 -1.30 0.25
C PHE A 256 -10.55 -1.44 -0.96
N ALA A 257 -11.43 -2.45 -0.96
CA ALA A 257 -12.38 -2.66 -2.04
C ALA A 257 -13.41 -1.52 -2.15
N GLU A 258 -13.89 -0.99 -1.03
CA GLU A 258 -14.76 0.18 -0.98
C GLU A 258 -14.06 1.44 -1.55
N ALA A 259 -12.81 1.68 -1.18
CA ALA A 259 -12.00 2.75 -1.74
C ALA A 259 -11.86 2.63 -3.27
N MET A 260 -11.64 1.42 -3.78
CA MET A 260 -11.62 1.17 -5.24
C MET A 260 -12.96 1.52 -5.90
N ARG A 261 -14.08 1.18 -5.27
CA ARG A 261 -15.42 1.49 -5.78
C ARG A 261 -15.64 2.99 -5.85
N GLU A 262 -15.29 3.72 -4.79
CA GLU A 262 -15.45 5.16 -4.72
C GLU A 262 -14.65 5.89 -5.80
N VAL A 263 -13.37 5.55 -5.94
CA VAL A 263 -12.51 6.15 -6.95
C VAL A 263 -12.94 5.79 -8.37
N SER A 264 -13.39 4.56 -8.61
CA SER A 264 -13.90 4.14 -9.92
C SER A 264 -15.18 4.91 -10.28
N SER A 265 -16.07 5.12 -9.31
CA SER A 265 -17.27 5.94 -9.48
C SER A 265 -16.94 7.38 -9.85
N SER A 266 -15.91 7.97 -9.19
CA SER A 266 -15.46 9.35 -9.48
C SER A 266 -14.85 9.48 -10.89
N LYS A 267 -14.30 8.39 -11.44
CA LYS A 267 -13.79 8.33 -12.81
C LYS A 267 -14.87 8.11 -13.87
N GLY A 268 -16.11 7.83 -13.47
CA GLY A 268 -17.19 7.48 -14.38
C GLY A 268 -17.00 6.10 -15.04
N GLU A 269 -16.20 5.21 -14.47
CA GLU A 269 -16.05 3.84 -14.98
C GLU A 269 -17.38 3.08 -14.87
N ILE A 270 -17.66 2.24 -15.88
CA ILE A 270 -18.89 1.42 -15.89
C ILE A 270 -18.81 0.42 -14.74
N PRO A 271 -19.75 0.45 -13.79
CA PRO A 271 -19.71 -0.44 -12.64
C PRO A 271 -20.03 -1.89 -13.06
N SER A 272 -19.27 -2.83 -12.55
CA SER A 272 -19.54 -4.25 -12.60
C SER A 272 -20.50 -4.66 -11.46
N ARG A 273 -20.56 -5.95 -11.10
CA ARG A 273 -21.43 -6.44 -10.03
C ARG A 273 -21.23 -5.67 -8.72
N LYS A 274 -22.31 -5.24 -8.09
CA LYS A 274 -22.35 -4.48 -6.83
C LYS A 274 -21.58 -3.15 -6.86
N GLY A 275 -21.40 -2.54 -8.03
CA GLY A 275 -20.73 -1.25 -8.17
C GLY A 275 -19.19 -1.31 -8.11
N PHE A 276 -18.60 -2.48 -8.07
CA PHE A 276 -17.13 -2.61 -8.12
C PHE A 276 -16.60 -2.55 -9.55
N PRO A 277 -15.39 -2.00 -9.78
CA PRO A 277 -14.78 -2.03 -11.10
C PRO A 277 -14.46 -3.47 -11.53
N ASP A 278 -14.61 -3.75 -12.82
CA ASP A 278 -14.39 -5.10 -13.38
C ASP A 278 -12.97 -5.63 -13.14
N ARG A 279 -11.99 -4.74 -13.08
CA ARG A 279 -10.56 -5.06 -12.86
C ARG A 279 -10.16 -5.35 -11.41
N LYS A 280 -11.10 -5.45 -10.48
CA LYS A 280 -10.81 -5.72 -9.06
C LYS A 280 -9.95 -6.98 -8.86
N SER A 281 -10.33 -8.08 -9.50
CA SER A 281 -9.60 -9.35 -9.41
C SER A 281 -8.22 -9.29 -10.06
N THR A 282 -8.09 -8.60 -11.18
CA THR A 282 -6.83 -8.47 -11.92
C THR A 282 -5.81 -7.63 -11.15
N ARG A 283 -6.21 -6.51 -10.54
CA ARG A 283 -5.31 -5.68 -9.75
C ARG A 283 -4.87 -6.36 -8.44
N LEU A 284 -5.79 -7.04 -7.76
CA LEU A 284 -5.45 -7.83 -6.59
C LEU A 284 -4.51 -8.99 -6.95
N ASN A 285 -4.69 -9.61 -8.12
CA ASN A 285 -3.80 -10.66 -8.60
C ASN A 285 -2.45 -10.15 -9.06
N SER A 286 -2.35 -8.94 -9.59
CA SER A 286 -1.07 -8.35 -10.02
C SER A 286 -0.21 -7.86 -8.87
N SER A 287 -0.81 -7.33 -7.79
CA SER A 287 -0.09 -6.95 -6.57
C SER A 287 0.30 -8.16 -5.70
N HIS A 288 -0.30 -9.30 -5.95
CA HIS A 288 0.01 -10.56 -5.29
C HIS A 288 0.99 -11.40 -6.14
N ARG A 289 2.16 -10.88 -6.38
CA ARG A 289 3.25 -11.75 -6.80
C ARG A 289 3.61 -12.63 -5.62
N SER A 290 3.57 -13.94 -5.82
CA SER A 290 4.07 -14.88 -4.82
C SER A 290 5.52 -14.53 -4.49
N LEU A 291 5.75 -14.03 -3.31
CA LEU A 291 7.05 -13.94 -2.69
C LEU A 291 7.51 -15.32 -2.27
#